data_2e4a97b81dc2498619fdf04e713ebfbd
#
_entry.id   2e4a97b81dc2498619fdf04e713ebfbd
#
_cell.length_a   1.000
_cell.length_b   1.000
_cell.length_c   1.000
_cell.angle_alpha   90.00
_cell.angle_beta   90.00
_cell.angle_gamma   90.00
#
_symmetry.space_group_name_H-M   'P 1'
#
loop_
_entity.id
_entity.type
_entity.pdbx_description
1 polymer ?
#
loop_
_entity_poly.entity_id
_entity_poly.type
_entity_poly.pdbx_seq_one_letter_code
_entity_poly.pdbx_strand_id
1 'polypeptide(L)'
;MDQKTAKSALNYQQINNEIVDCIEKMQSLNLFAKDVLTESQEFNLLNEAKSNNSKISQKATDKLSRYFSKYAFKYAKIKFNSIGKKINFEDLFSEANIGILIAIKNFKIEKWGTQQEDGVKLRFSSYAQWWVRNTLNDYCLKNSSSIKFCTTKEDEKVFYNIASTINELKINKSCCDLNNKEISRVVKRLNKDHPLGAKVRDYNVKKYIDSINISNSENDLENYFIENSLNKSKHDQLKIDSRIDL
;
A
#
# COMPACT_ATOMS: atom_id res chain seq x y z
N MET A 1 -8.07 -35.22 -7.86
CA MET A 1 -7.93 -33.73 -7.83
C MET A 1 -8.40 -33.28 -6.49
N ASP A 2 -7.50 -32.75 -5.65
CA ASP A 2 -7.83 -32.38 -4.29
C ASP A 2 -8.82 -31.21 -4.26
N GLN A 3 -9.81 -31.29 -3.38
CA GLN A 3 -10.82 -30.23 -3.17
C GLN A 3 -10.19 -28.85 -2.90
N LYS A 4 -8.97 -28.81 -2.39
CA LYS A 4 -8.18 -27.61 -2.15
C LYS A 4 -7.71 -26.94 -3.45
N THR A 5 -7.29 -27.74 -4.46
CA THR A 5 -6.87 -27.23 -5.78
C THR A 5 -8.05 -26.74 -6.61
N ALA A 6 -9.22 -27.41 -6.53
CA ALA A 6 -10.43 -26.95 -7.21
C ALA A 6 -10.96 -25.62 -6.62
N LYS A 7 -10.91 -25.45 -5.29
CA LYS A 7 -11.32 -24.24 -4.59
C LYS A 7 -10.40 -23.05 -4.90
N SER A 8 -9.09 -23.28 -5.03
CA SER A 8 -8.15 -22.23 -5.43
C SER A 8 -8.33 -21.82 -6.90
N ALA A 9 -8.56 -22.76 -7.82
CA ALA A 9 -8.81 -22.46 -9.23
C ALA A 9 -10.11 -21.65 -9.44
N LEU A 10 -11.19 -22.00 -8.74
CA LEU A 10 -12.44 -21.24 -8.76
C LEU A 10 -12.24 -19.80 -8.23
N ASN A 11 -11.40 -19.66 -7.21
CA ASN A 11 -11.06 -18.37 -6.62
C ASN A 11 -10.29 -17.48 -7.61
N TYR A 12 -9.32 -18.04 -8.35
CA TYR A 12 -8.58 -17.32 -9.39
C TYR A 12 -9.46 -16.89 -10.57
N GLN A 13 -10.42 -17.72 -10.98
CA GLN A 13 -11.36 -17.35 -12.05
C GLN A 13 -12.26 -16.19 -11.64
N GLN A 14 -12.80 -16.19 -10.42
CA GLN A 14 -13.65 -15.10 -9.93
C GLN A 14 -12.88 -13.78 -9.77
N ILE A 15 -11.62 -13.84 -9.28
CA ILE A 15 -10.72 -12.69 -9.17
C ILE A 15 -10.46 -12.08 -10.55
N ASN A 16 -10.20 -12.93 -11.55
CA ASN A 16 -9.97 -12.47 -12.92
C ASN A 16 -11.22 -11.82 -13.53
N ASN A 17 -12.40 -12.34 -13.26
CA ASN A 17 -13.65 -11.78 -13.76
C ASN A 17 -13.92 -10.37 -13.18
N GLU A 18 -13.76 -10.16 -11.88
CA GLU A 18 -13.91 -8.83 -11.27
C GLU A 18 -12.93 -7.80 -11.88
N ILE A 19 -11.69 -8.24 -12.14
CA ILE A 19 -10.70 -7.36 -12.78
C ILE A 19 -11.08 -7.05 -14.22
N VAL A 20 -11.58 -8.04 -14.97
CA VAL A 20 -12.01 -7.87 -16.37
C VAL A 20 -13.20 -6.93 -16.43
N ASP A 21 -14.23 -7.13 -15.63
CA ASP A 21 -15.41 -6.26 -15.56
C ASP A 21 -15.03 -4.80 -15.24
N CYS A 22 -14.09 -4.64 -14.31
CA CYS A 22 -13.56 -3.33 -13.95
C CYS A 22 -12.79 -2.68 -15.13
N ILE A 23 -12.00 -3.45 -15.88
CA ILE A 23 -11.29 -2.95 -17.08
C ILE A 23 -12.28 -2.49 -18.14
N GLU A 24 -13.30 -3.29 -18.44
CA GLU A 24 -14.31 -2.95 -19.43
C GLU A 24 -15.07 -1.67 -19.05
N LYS A 25 -15.45 -1.55 -17.79
CA LYS A 25 -16.08 -0.34 -17.24
C LYS A 25 -15.17 0.88 -17.35
N MET A 26 -13.87 0.75 -17.08
CA MET A 26 -12.91 1.84 -17.20
C MET A 26 -12.65 2.25 -18.64
N GLN A 27 -12.62 1.29 -19.57
CA GLN A 27 -12.45 1.54 -20.99
C GLN A 27 -13.69 2.28 -21.55
N SER A 28 -14.89 1.87 -21.16
CA SER A 28 -16.13 2.55 -21.56
C SER A 28 -16.20 4.00 -21.06
N LEU A 29 -15.62 4.28 -19.89
CA LEU A 29 -15.54 5.61 -19.29
C LEU A 29 -14.33 6.44 -19.77
N ASN A 30 -13.51 5.93 -20.69
CA ASN A 30 -12.28 6.58 -21.18
C ASN A 30 -11.36 7.06 -20.05
N LEU A 31 -11.28 6.28 -18.95
CA LEU A 31 -10.46 6.63 -17.77
C LEU A 31 -8.96 6.49 -18.01
N PHE A 32 -8.56 5.73 -19.03
CA PHE A 32 -7.15 5.58 -19.40
C PHE A 32 -6.77 6.46 -20.58
N ALA A 33 -5.74 7.27 -20.41
CA ALA A 33 -5.15 7.99 -21.53
C ALA A 33 -4.52 7.01 -22.53
N LYS A 34 -4.72 7.23 -23.84
CA LYS A 34 -4.16 6.38 -24.89
C LYS A 34 -2.66 6.62 -25.09
N ASP A 35 -2.22 7.87 -24.95
CA ASP A 35 -0.87 8.29 -25.29
C ASP A 35 0.07 8.32 -24.07
N VAL A 36 1.39 8.23 -24.29
CA VAL A 36 2.41 8.37 -23.25
C VAL A 36 2.83 9.84 -23.15
N LEU A 37 2.84 10.40 -21.93
CA LEU A 37 3.34 11.76 -21.71
C LEU A 37 4.85 11.85 -21.94
N THR A 38 5.27 12.81 -22.72
CA THR A 38 6.68 13.22 -22.77
C THR A 38 7.07 13.98 -21.50
N GLU A 39 8.36 14.06 -21.21
CA GLU A 39 8.86 14.81 -20.03
C GLU A 39 8.39 16.26 -20.02
N SER A 40 8.44 16.92 -21.18
CA SER A 40 8.01 18.31 -21.32
C SER A 40 6.50 18.47 -21.07
N GLN A 41 5.69 17.53 -21.56
CA GLN A 41 4.25 17.55 -21.32
C GLN A 41 3.90 17.29 -19.85
N GLU A 42 4.61 16.35 -19.19
CA GLU A 42 4.45 16.07 -17.75
C GLU A 42 4.75 17.33 -16.94
N PHE A 43 5.88 17.99 -17.21
CA PHE A 43 6.27 19.21 -16.53
C PHE A 43 5.26 20.35 -16.72
N ASN A 44 4.81 20.60 -17.96
CA ASN A 44 3.85 21.65 -18.25
C ASN A 44 2.51 21.39 -17.54
N LEU A 45 2.00 20.15 -17.57
CA LEU A 45 0.77 19.80 -16.88
C LEU A 45 0.88 19.92 -15.35
N LEU A 46 2.05 19.61 -14.79
CA LEU A 46 2.29 19.81 -13.35
C LEU A 46 2.28 21.30 -12.98
N ASN A 47 2.89 22.17 -13.80
CA ASN A 47 2.84 23.61 -13.62
C ASN A 47 1.42 24.16 -13.75
N GLU A 48 0.67 23.72 -14.76
CA GLU A 48 -0.73 24.10 -14.92
C GLU A 48 -1.61 23.64 -13.75
N ALA A 49 -1.37 22.43 -13.21
CA ALA A 49 -2.08 21.92 -12.05
C ALA A 49 -1.84 22.75 -10.77
N LYS A 50 -0.71 23.49 -10.71
CA LYS A 50 -0.37 24.41 -9.61
C LYS A 50 -0.78 25.87 -9.87
N SER A 51 -1.37 26.15 -11.02
CA SER A 51 -1.77 27.52 -11.34
C SER A 51 -2.88 28.03 -10.44
N ASN A 52 -2.90 29.34 -10.20
CA ASN A 52 -3.96 29.99 -9.41
C ASN A 52 -5.32 30.01 -10.14
N ASN A 53 -5.34 29.73 -11.43
CA ASN A 53 -6.59 29.64 -12.20
C ASN A 53 -7.23 28.27 -11.98
N SER A 54 -8.33 28.25 -11.22
CA SER A 54 -9.06 27.01 -10.86
C SER A 54 -9.45 26.16 -12.06
N LYS A 55 -9.90 26.76 -13.17
CA LYS A 55 -10.30 26.01 -14.37
C LYS A 55 -9.12 25.33 -15.07
N ILE A 56 -7.96 26.01 -15.13
CA ILE A 56 -6.74 25.45 -15.73
C ILE A 56 -6.22 24.36 -14.85
N SER A 57 -6.10 24.62 -13.54
CA SER A 57 -5.62 23.67 -12.54
C SER A 57 -6.45 22.38 -12.54
N GLN A 58 -7.79 22.48 -12.59
CA GLN A 58 -8.68 21.33 -12.61
C GLN A 58 -8.48 20.51 -13.89
N LYS A 59 -8.47 21.14 -15.07
CA LYS A 59 -8.26 20.45 -16.36
C LYS A 59 -6.91 19.73 -16.41
N ALA A 60 -5.85 20.36 -15.91
CA ALA A 60 -4.52 19.75 -15.86
C ALA A 60 -4.47 18.58 -14.88
N THR A 61 -5.10 18.72 -13.70
CA THR A 61 -5.22 17.64 -12.71
C THR A 61 -6.00 16.45 -13.27
N ASP A 62 -7.13 16.66 -13.93
CA ASP A 62 -7.92 15.61 -14.58
C ASP A 62 -7.10 14.89 -15.65
N LYS A 63 -6.35 15.64 -16.44
CA LYS A 63 -5.50 15.08 -17.50
C LYS A 63 -4.37 14.24 -16.91
N LEU A 64 -3.68 14.72 -15.88
CA LEU A 64 -2.64 13.97 -15.15
C LEU A 64 -3.22 12.72 -14.49
N SER A 65 -4.36 12.83 -13.80
CA SER A 65 -4.95 11.68 -13.12
C SER A 65 -5.31 10.56 -14.10
N ARG A 66 -5.90 10.87 -15.27
CA ARG A 66 -6.19 9.88 -16.33
C ARG A 66 -4.92 9.20 -16.85
N TYR A 67 -3.84 9.94 -16.97
CA TYR A 67 -2.54 9.42 -17.39
C TYR A 67 -1.99 8.41 -16.39
N PHE A 68 -2.00 8.79 -15.12
CA PHE A 68 -1.44 7.97 -14.05
C PHE A 68 -2.41 6.90 -13.54
N SER A 69 -3.68 6.86 -13.98
CA SER A 69 -4.64 5.80 -13.65
C SER A 69 -4.16 4.40 -14.02
N LYS A 70 -3.30 4.26 -15.06
CA LYS A 70 -2.67 2.98 -15.40
C LYS A 70 -1.75 2.48 -14.27
N TYR A 71 -1.03 3.39 -13.61
CA TYR A 71 -0.23 3.05 -12.44
C TYR A 71 -1.11 2.68 -11.25
N ALA A 72 -2.18 3.46 -11.00
CA ALA A 72 -3.16 3.15 -9.97
C ALA A 72 -3.73 1.74 -10.16
N PHE A 73 -4.14 1.40 -11.38
CA PHE A 73 -4.65 0.09 -11.73
C PHE A 73 -3.63 -1.02 -11.46
N LYS A 74 -2.38 -0.84 -11.91
CA LYS A 74 -1.31 -1.82 -11.69
C LYS A 74 -1.11 -2.13 -10.21
N TYR A 75 -1.03 -1.09 -9.37
CA TYR A 75 -0.80 -1.26 -7.94
C TYR A 75 -2.04 -1.78 -7.21
N ALA A 76 -3.25 -1.36 -7.60
CA ALA A 76 -4.49 -1.93 -7.08
C ALA A 76 -4.59 -3.43 -7.38
N LYS A 77 -4.22 -3.86 -8.61
CA LYS A 77 -4.19 -5.28 -9.00
C LYS A 77 -3.19 -6.09 -8.18
N ILE A 78 -1.97 -5.57 -7.99
CA ILE A 78 -0.96 -6.24 -7.16
C ILE A 78 -1.48 -6.37 -5.72
N LYS A 79 -2.08 -5.31 -5.18
CA LYS A 79 -2.60 -5.31 -3.82
C LYS A 79 -3.80 -6.26 -3.67
N PHE A 80 -4.74 -6.22 -4.60
CA PHE A 80 -5.90 -7.11 -4.62
C PHE A 80 -5.52 -8.59 -4.59
N ASN A 81 -4.53 -8.97 -5.44
CA ASN A 81 -4.03 -10.34 -5.47
C ASN A 81 -3.37 -10.76 -4.15
N SER A 82 -2.79 -9.82 -3.40
CA SER A 82 -2.14 -10.10 -2.12
C SER A 82 -3.11 -10.18 -0.93
N ILE A 83 -4.28 -9.54 -1.02
CA ILE A 83 -5.25 -9.44 0.08
C ILE A 83 -6.32 -10.54 -0.01
N GLY A 84 -6.54 -11.09 -1.20
CA GLY A 84 -7.70 -11.95 -1.45
C GLY A 84 -9.00 -11.15 -1.49
N LYS A 85 -10.15 -11.84 -1.53
CA LYS A 85 -11.48 -11.26 -1.79
C LYS A 85 -12.10 -10.38 -0.67
N LYS A 86 -11.33 -9.98 0.32
CA LYS A 86 -11.88 -9.22 1.46
C LYS A 86 -12.23 -7.78 1.12
N ILE A 87 -11.66 -7.24 0.07
CA ILE A 87 -11.84 -5.86 -0.37
C ILE A 87 -12.17 -5.87 -1.85
N ASN A 88 -13.18 -5.10 -2.25
CA ASN A 88 -13.57 -4.97 -3.64
C ASN A 88 -12.45 -4.31 -4.47
N PHE A 89 -12.22 -4.80 -5.69
CA PHE A 89 -11.21 -4.25 -6.58
C PHE A 89 -11.51 -2.79 -7.00
N GLU A 90 -12.78 -2.45 -7.24
CA GLU A 90 -13.17 -1.08 -7.60
C GLU A 90 -12.81 -0.07 -6.49
N ASP A 91 -12.99 -0.46 -5.23
CA ASP A 91 -12.64 0.37 -4.09
C ASP A 91 -11.14 0.58 -4.00
N LEU A 92 -10.34 -0.48 -4.18
CA LEU A 92 -8.88 -0.38 -4.22
C LEU A 92 -8.40 0.52 -5.35
N PHE A 93 -9.01 0.40 -6.53
CA PHE A 93 -8.66 1.25 -7.66
C PHE A 93 -9.04 2.72 -7.41
N SER A 94 -10.19 2.96 -6.82
CA SER A 94 -10.63 4.31 -6.43
C SER A 94 -9.67 4.94 -5.44
N GLU A 95 -9.25 4.18 -4.42
CA GLU A 95 -8.29 4.62 -3.42
C GLU A 95 -6.89 4.88 -4.03
N ALA A 96 -6.47 4.04 -4.97
CA ALA A 96 -5.23 4.26 -5.70
C ALA A 96 -5.26 5.57 -6.52
N ASN A 97 -6.40 5.92 -7.13
CA ASN A 97 -6.57 7.21 -7.82
C ASN A 97 -6.57 8.40 -6.85
N ILE A 98 -7.13 8.25 -5.65
CA ILE A 98 -6.99 9.26 -4.58
C ILE A 98 -5.51 9.49 -4.27
N GLY A 99 -4.70 8.44 -4.20
CA GLY A 99 -3.25 8.55 -4.04
C GLY A 99 -2.58 9.39 -5.13
N ILE A 100 -3.00 9.26 -6.39
CA ILE A 100 -2.51 10.11 -7.50
C ILE A 100 -2.88 11.57 -7.28
N LEU A 101 -4.13 11.87 -6.89
CA LEU A 101 -4.58 13.23 -6.63
C LEU A 101 -3.81 13.88 -5.48
N ILE A 102 -3.55 13.13 -4.41
CA ILE A 102 -2.71 13.58 -3.29
C ILE A 102 -1.30 13.88 -3.78
N ALA A 103 -0.73 12.99 -4.62
CA ALA A 103 0.59 13.21 -5.19
C ALA A 103 0.65 14.48 -6.04
N ILE A 104 -0.33 14.73 -6.91
CA ILE A 104 -0.40 15.96 -7.72
C ILE A 104 -0.45 17.18 -6.80
N LYS A 105 -1.27 17.13 -5.74
CA LYS A 105 -1.42 18.24 -4.80
C LYS A 105 -0.12 18.55 -4.04
N ASN A 106 0.61 17.53 -3.61
CA ASN A 106 1.76 17.68 -2.72
C ASN A 106 3.11 17.76 -3.45
N PHE A 107 3.16 17.44 -4.74
CA PHE A 107 4.41 17.45 -5.49
C PHE A 107 5.00 18.87 -5.59
N LYS A 108 6.27 18.99 -5.23
CA LYS A 108 7.04 20.25 -5.36
C LYS A 108 7.72 20.28 -6.72
N ILE A 109 7.30 21.23 -7.57
CA ILE A 109 7.77 21.32 -8.97
C ILE A 109 9.26 21.63 -9.03
N GLU A 110 9.79 22.37 -8.06
CA GLU A 110 11.22 22.73 -7.97
C GLU A 110 12.11 21.49 -7.84
N LYS A 111 11.57 20.39 -7.31
CA LYS A 111 12.27 19.10 -7.21
C LYS A 111 12.21 18.27 -8.50
N TRP A 112 11.40 18.67 -9.49
CA TRP A 112 11.28 17.93 -10.75
C TRP A 112 12.58 17.98 -11.55
N GLY A 113 13.06 16.83 -12.00
CA GLY A 113 14.28 16.74 -12.79
C GLY A 113 15.57 16.92 -12.00
N THR A 114 15.54 17.18 -10.68
CA THR A 114 16.74 17.21 -9.85
C THR A 114 17.39 15.83 -9.82
N GLN A 115 18.71 15.78 -9.98
CA GLN A 115 19.45 14.54 -9.82
C GLN A 115 19.51 14.18 -8.34
N GLN A 116 19.17 12.95 -8.03
CA GLN A 116 19.38 12.36 -6.71
C GLN A 116 20.84 11.85 -6.61
N GLU A 117 21.27 11.44 -5.42
CA GLU A 117 22.63 10.94 -5.17
C GLU A 117 23.02 9.75 -6.07
N ASP A 118 22.03 8.96 -6.52
CA ASP A 118 22.18 7.84 -7.45
C ASP A 118 22.19 8.27 -8.95
N GLY A 119 22.22 9.57 -9.24
CA GLY A 119 22.22 10.10 -10.61
C GLY A 119 20.87 10.03 -11.33
N VAL A 120 19.83 9.52 -10.69
CA VAL A 120 18.48 9.39 -11.25
C VAL A 120 17.71 10.70 -11.08
N LYS A 121 17.11 11.18 -12.17
CA LYS A 121 16.25 12.37 -12.13
C LYS A 121 14.94 12.08 -11.42
N LEU A 122 14.54 12.93 -10.50
CA LEU A 122 13.26 12.82 -9.83
C LEU A 122 12.10 13.08 -10.82
N ARG A 123 11.29 12.07 -11.07
CA ARG A 123 10.10 12.13 -11.92
C ARG A 123 8.85 12.09 -11.07
N PHE A 124 7.79 12.75 -11.53
CA PHE A 124 6.48 12.68 -10.85
C PHE A 124 5.96 11.24 -10.73
N SER A 125 6.22 10.40 -11.74
CA SER A 125 5.82 8.98 -11.70
C SER A 125 6.35 8.24 -10.47
N SER A 126 7.62 8.46 -10.09
CA SER A 126 8.23 7.82 -8.90
C SER A 126 7.58 8.33 -7.60
N TYR A 127 7.32 9.62 -7.53
CA TYR A 127 6.64 10.24 -6.39
C TYR A 127 5.18 9.76 -6.26
N ALA A 128 4.43 9.72 -7.38
CA ALA A 128 3.05 9.26 -7.41
C ALA A 128 2.91 7.80 -6.98
N GLN A 129 3.87 6.93 -7.39
CA GLN A 129 3.88 5.53 -6.98
C GLN A 129 3.94 5.35 -5.46
N TRP A 130 4.71 6.19 -4.77
CA TRP A 130 4.79 6.14 -3.31
C TRP A 130 3.43 6.46 -2.68
N TRP A 131 2.77 7.54 -3.12
CA TRP A 131 1.45 7.93 -2.61
C TRP A 131 0.39 6.87 -2.88
N VAL A 132 0.38 6.31 -4.08
CA VAL A 132 -0.55 5.22 -4.44
C VAL A 132 -0.38 4.02 -3.52
N ARG A 133 0.86 3.60 -3.27
CA ARG A 133 1.13 2.48 -2.35
C ARG A 133 0.69 2.81 -0.92
N ASN A 134 0.97 4.04 -0.47
CA ASN A 134 0.61 4.46 0.88
C ASN A 134 -0.91 4.47 1.08
N THR A 135 -1.67 5.12 0.18
CA THR A 135 -3.14 5.13 0.28
C THR A 135 -3.73 3.73 0.23
N LEU A 136 -3.24 2.86 -0.67
CA LEU A 136 -3.67 1.47 -0.72
C LEU A 136 -3.37 0.72 0.58
N ASN A 137 -2.20 0.91 1.17
CA ASN A 137 -1.84 0.28 2.43
C ASN A 137 -2.76 0.76 3.56
N ASP A 138 -2.99 2.07 3.67
CA ASP A 138 -3.87 2.66 4.69
C ASP A 138 -5.31 2.17 4.53
N TYR A 139 -5.80 2.11 3.29
CA TYR A 139 -7.14 1.60 3.01
C TYR A 139 -7.28 0.13 3.41
N CYS A 140 -6.32 -0.71 3.02
CA CYS A 140 -6.32 -2.12 3.40
C CYS A 140 -6.23 -2.32 4.90
N LEU A 141 -5.41 -1.53 5.58
CA LEU A 141 -5.27 -1.57 7.03
C LEU A 141 -6.59 -1.28 7.75
N LYS A 142 -7.37 -0.35 7.20
CA LYS A 142 -8.66 0.08 7.78
C LYS A 142 -9.81 -0.86 7.46
N ASN A 143 -9.76 -1.55 6.31
CA ASN A 143 -10.90 -2.29 5.76
C ASN A 143 -10.66 -3.81 5.62
N SER A 144 -9.47 -4.32 5.91
CA SER A 144 -9.17 -5.75 5.83
C SER A 144 -9.73 -6.57 7.00
N SER A 145 -10.11 -5.93 8.10
CA SER A 145 -10.65 -6.59 9.29
C SER A 145 -11.90 -5.88 9.78
N SER A 146 -12.88 -6.67 10.26
CA SER A 146 -14.08 -6.17 10.93
C SER A 146 -13.74 -5.40 12.22
N ILE A 147 -12.57 -5.69 12.80
CA ILE A 147 -12.08 -5.03 14.01
C ILE A 147 -10.98 -4.04 13.65
N LYS A 148 -11.20 -2.77 13.97
CA LYS A 148 -10.18 -1.72 13.81
C LYS A 148 -9.08 -1.89 14.86
N PHE A 149 -8.04 -2.65 14.50
CA PHE A 149 -6.87 -2.84 15.36
C PHE A 149 -5.95 -1.62 15.35
N CYS A 150 -5.56 -1.15 14.16
CA CYS A 150 -4.59 -0.08 13.99
C CYS A 150 -5.23 1.29 14.22
N THR A 151 -5.05 1.82 15.41
CA THR A 151 -5.53 3.16 15.79
C THR A 151 -4.40 4.15 16.02
N THR A 152 -3.18 3.65 16.25
CA THR A 152 -1.99 4.46 16.54
C THR A 152 -0.81 4.04 15.64
N LYS A 153 0.21 4.91 15.55
CA LYS A 153 1.45 4.60 14.80
C LYS A 153 2.22 3.41 15.39
N GLU A 154 2.10 3.18 16.70
CA GLU A 154 2.65 2.01 17.37
C GLU A 154 1.98 0.73 16.89
N ASP A 155 0.65 0.74 16.73
CA ASP A 155 -0.12 -0.39 16.24
C ASP A 155 0.25 -0.69 14.77
N GLU A 156 0.39 0.35 13.93
CA GLU A 156 0.86 0.20 12.55
C GLU A 156 2.26 -0.43 12.48
N LYS A 157 3.17 0.01 13.35
CA LYS A 157 4.52 -0.54 13.43
C LYS A 157 4.51 -2.02 13.81
N VAL A 158 3.66 -2.43 14.75
CA VAL A 158 3.44 -3.84 15.09
C VAL A 158 2.89 -4.59 13.88
N PHE A 159 1.82 -4.11 13.29
CA PHE A 159 1.15 -4.74 12.17
C PHE A 159 2.09 -5.07 11.01
N TYR A 160 2.91 -4.10 10.61
CA TYR A 160 3.79 -4.28 9.45
C TYR A 160 5.06 -5.10 9.73
N ASN A 161 5.50 -5.17 10.97
CA ASN A 161 6.83 -5.71 11.27
C ASN A 161 6.83 -6.94 12.19
N ILE A 162 5.70 -7.31 12.81
CA ILE A 162 5.67 -8.39 13.80
C ILE A 162 6.12 -9.73 13.23
N ALA A 163 5.62 -10.13 12.05
CA ALA A 163 5.93 -11.43 11.46
C ALA A 163 7.41 -11.52 11.05
N SER A 164 7.98 -10.47 10.43
CA SER A 164 9.40 -10.44 10.11
C SER A 164 10.26 -10.50 11.38
N THR A 165 9.83 -9.82 12.45
CA THR A 165 10.54 -9.81 13.73
C THR A 165 10.52 -11.18 14.42
N ILE A 166 9.39 -11.88 14.38
CA ILE A 166 9.26 -13.26 14.90
C ILE A 166 10.22 -14.19 14.16
N ASN A 167 10.24 -14.10 12.82
CA ASN A 167 11.16 -14.91 11.99
C ASN A 167 12.63 -14.61 12.28
N GLU A 168 13.00 -13.33 12.43
CA GLU A 168 14.37 -12.92 12.79
C GLU A 168 14.81 -13.43 14.17
N LEU A 169 13.87 -13.45 15.12
CA LEU A 169 14.12 -13.98 16.47
C LEU A 169 14.09 -15.52 16.50
N LYS A 170 13.84 -16.18 15.35
CA LYS A 170 13.73 -17.65 15.22
C LYS A 170 12.76 -18.25 16.24
N ILE A 171 11.62 -17.59 16.45
CA ILE A 171 10.55 -18.08 17.31
C ILE A 171 9.68 -19.00 16.45
N ASN A 172 9.79 -20.32 16.67
CA ASN A 172 9.02 -21.34 15.92
C ASN A 172 7.58 -21.46 16.46
N LYS A 173 6.88 -20.35 16.52
CA LYS A 173 5.49 -20.27 16.98
C LYS A 173 4.70 -19.28 16.13
N SER A 174 3.40 -19.49 16.05
CA SER A 174 2.48 -18.48 15.52
C SER A 174 2.53 -17.21 16.38
N CYS A 175 2.21 -16.06 15.81
CA CYS A 175 2.12 -14.82 16.58
C CYS A 175 1.05 -14.91 17.68
N CYS A 176 0.03 -15.75 17.51
CA CYS A 176 -1.04 -15.98 18.48
C CYS A 176 -0.57 -16.74 19.75
N ASP A 177 0.49 -17.51 19.63
CA ASP A 177 1.00 -18.39 20.70
C ASP A 177 2.17 -17.81 21.49
N LEU A 178 2.46 -16.52 21.31
CA LEU A 178 3.57 -15.86 21.98
C LEU A 178 3.32 -15.70 23.49
N ASN A 179 4.25 -16.17 24.29
CA ASN A 179 4.22 -15.93 25.72
C ASN A 179 4.75 -14.52 26.10
N ASN A 180 4.55 -14.09 27.33
CA ASN A 180 4.94 -12.74 27.77
C ASN A 180 6.45 -12.44 27.59
N LYS A 181 7.32 -13.46 27.74
CA LYS A 181 8.78 -13.31 27.54
C LYS A 181 9.12 -13.11 26.06
N GLU A 182 8.44 -13.83 25.18
CA GLU A 182 8.60 -13.70 23.72
C GLU A 182 8.06 -12.35 23.23
N ILE A 183 6.92 -11.91 23.72
CA ILE A 183 6.34 -10.58 23.44
C ILE A 183 7.37 -9.48 23.79
N SER A 184 7.94 -9.53 24.98
CA SER A 184 8.94 -8.52 25.38
C SER A 184 10.21 -8.56 24.52
N ARG A 185 10.61 -9.73 24.00
CA ARG A 185 11.72 -9.84 23.03
C ARG A 185 11.36 -9.20 21.68
N VAL A 186 10.15 -9.44 21.18
CA VAL A 186 9.60 -8.83 19.95
C VAL A 186 9.57 -7.32 20.09
N VAL A 187 9.02 -6.80 21.19
CA VAL A 187 8.95 -5.35 21.46
C VAL A 187 10.34 -4.69 21.49
N LYS A 188 11.30 -5.33 22.17
CA LYS A 188 12.68 -4.83 22.19
C LYS A 188 13.28 -4.75 20.78
N ARG A 189 13.05 -5.78 19.96
CA ARG A 189 13.56 -5.85 18.59
C ARG A 189 12.90 -4.78 17.71
N LEU A 190 11.58 -4.66 17.74
CA LEU A 190 10.82 -3.63 17.00
C LEU A 190 11.31 -2.20 17.33
N ASN A 191 11.60 -1.92 18.60
CA ASN A 191 12.07 -0.61 19.01
C ASN A 191 13.54 -0.36 18.65
N LYS A 192 14.36 -1.41 18.51
CA LYS A 192 15.77 -1.30 18.10
C LYS A 192 15.90 -0.97 16.61
N ASP A 193 15.12 -1.63 15.76
CA ASP A 193 15.22 -1.46 14.31
C ASP A 193 14.69 -0.10 13.84
N HIS A 194 13.82 0.53 14.63
CA HIS A 194 13.23 1.84 14.32
C HIS A 194 13.30 2.76 15.55
N PRO A 195 14.51 3.28 15.88
CA PRO A 195 14.69 4.13 17.07
C PRO A 195 13.98 5.48 16.97
N LEU A 196 13.87 6.02 15.75
CA LEU A 196 13.16 7.27 15.46
C LEU A 196 11.72 6.94 15.08
N GLY A 197 10.84 6.81 16.04
CA GLY A 197 9.44 6.52 15.75
C GLY A 197 8.65 6.17 16.98
N ALA A 198 7.40 5.80 16.76
CA ALA A 198 6.49 5.40 17.81
C ALA A 198 7.05 4.23 18.62
N LYS A 199 7.11 4.39 19.95
CA LYS A 199 7.67 3.38 20.87
C LYS A 199 6.63 2.32 21.18
N VAL A 200 6.76 1.17 20.55
CA VAL A 200 5.90 0.00 20.79
C VAL A 200 6.03 -0.49 22.23
N ARG A 201 4.92 -0.88 22.83
CA ARG A 201 4.81 -1.50 24.18
C ARG A 201 4.22 -2.91 24.05
N ASP A 202 4.41 -3.74 25.08
CA ASP A 202 3.86 -5.09 25.16
C ASP A 202 2.34 -5.09 24.92
N TYR A 203 1.63 -4.05 25.38
CA TYR A 203 0.19 -3.85 25.15
C TYR A 203 -0.17 -3.82 23.67
N ASN A 204 0.61 -3.13 22.82
CA ASN A 204 0.31 -3.03 21.38
C ASN A 204 0.42 -4.40 20.69
N VAL A 205 1.40 -5.21 21.09
CA VAL A 205 1.56 -6.58 20.58
C VAL A 205 0.41 -7.47 21.06
N LYS A 206 0.03 -7.40 22.34
CA LYS A 206 -1.12 -8.14 22.87
C LYS A 206 -2.40 -7.78 22.17
N LYS A 207 -2.69 -6.49 22.02
CA LYS A 207 -3.86 -5.98 21.27
C LYS A 207 -3.92 -6.54 19.85
N TYR A 208 -2.76 -6.65 19.18
CA TYR A 208 -2.67 -7.27 17.86
C TYR A 208 -3.00 -8.76 17.90
N ILE A 209 -2.44 -9.51 18.84
CA ILE A 209 -2.73 -10.93 19.04
C ILE A 209 -4.22 -11.16 19.32
N ASP A 210 -4.82 -10.37 20.21
CA ASP A 210 -6.24 -10.46 20.53
C ASP A 210 -7.13 -10.19 19.30
N SER A 211 -6.74 -9.21 18.47
CA SER A 211 -7.47 -8.89 17.22
C SER A 211 -7.44 -10.04 16.22
N ILE A 212 -6.33 -10.78 16.13
CA ILE A 212 -6.24 -11.98 15.29
C ILE A 212 -7.08 -13.11 15.87
N ASN A 213 -7.00 -13.35 17.17
CA ASN A 213 -7.75 -14.43 17.81
C ASN A 213 -9.27 -14.26 17.64
N ILE A 214 -9.77 -13.03 17.73
CA ILE A 214 -11.19 -12.73 17.48
C ILE A 214 -11.55 -12.92 15.99
N SER A 215 -10.65 -12.60 15.08
CA SER A 215 -10.88 -12.76 13.64
C SER A 215 -10.61 -14.17 13.13
N ASN A 216 -9.91 -15.03 13.88
CA ASN A 216 -9.69 -16.45 13.55
C ASN A 216 -10.95 -17.32 13.73
N SER A 217 -12.00 -16.80 14.36
CA SER A 217 -13.34 -17.39 14.21
C SER A 217 -13.85 -17.32 12.74
N GLU A 218 -13.18 -16.55 11.88
CA GLU A 218 -13.36 -16.42 10.43
C GLU A 218 -12.02 -16.67 9.69
N ASN A 219 -11.63 -17.86 9.58
CA ASN A 219 -10.53 -18.65 8.96
C ASN A 219 -9.52 -18.04 7.94
N ASP A 220 -9.36 -16.73 7.73
CA ASP A 220 -8.58 -16.24 6.57
C ASP A 220 -7.49 -15.18 6.83
N LEU A 221 -7.36 -14.62 8.03
CA LEU A 221 -6.47 -13.48 8.26
C LEU A 221 -5.00 -13.85 8.50
N GLU A 222 -4.73 -15.01 9.06
CA GLU A 222 -3.37 -15.44 9.39
C GLU A 222 -2.49 -15.60 8.14
N ASN A 223 -3.04 -16.19 7.08
CA ASN A 223 -2.33 -16.33 5.79
C ASN A 223 -2.05 -14.98 5.14
N TYR A 224 -2.96 -14.02 5.24
CA TYR A 224 -2.80 -12.68 4.69
C TYR A 224 -1.65 -11.90 5.38
N PHE A 225 -1.54 -11.99 6.70
CA PHE A 225 -0.51 -11.28 7.45
C PHE A 225 0.88 -11.86 7.24
N ILE A 226 0.97 -13.19 7.11
CA ILE A 226 2.24 -13.89 6.86
C ILE A 226 2.76 -13.58 5.46
N GLU A 227 1.93 -13.65 4.41
CA GLU A 227 2.34 -13.36 3.04
C GLU A 227 2.76 -11.91 2.81
N ASN A 228 2.04 -10.94 3.39
CA ASN A 228 2.41 -9.52 3.24
C ASN A 228 3.69 -9.14 3.99
N SER A 229 4.01 -9.81 5.09
CA SER A 229 5.26 -9.56 5.83
C SER A 229 6.49 -10.15 5.13
N LEU A 230 6.32 -11.26 4.40
CA LEU A 230 7.39 -11.91 3.64
C LEU A 230 7.72 -11.15 2.34
N ASN A 231 6.72 -10.52 1.71
CA ASN A 231 6.87 -9.79 0.43
C ASN A 231 7.31 -8.33 0.59
N LYS A 232 7.40 -7.82 1.81
CA LYS A 232 7.92 -6.48 2.08
C LYS A 232 9.44 -6.52 2.21
N SER A 233 10.15 -6.34 1.10
CA SER A 233 11.58 -6.08 1.20
C SER A 233 11.77 -4.76 1.98
N LYS A 234 12.35 -4.87 3.17
CA LYS A 234 12.68 -3.75 4.09
C LYS A 234 13.45 -2.62 3.38
N HIS A 235 14.07 -2.94 2.25
CA HIS A 235 15.02 -2.06 1.56
C HIS A 235 14.34 -0.93 0.77
N ASP A 236 13.14 -1.17 0.22
CA ASP A 236 12.49 -0.18 -0.64
C ASP A 236 11.77 0.91 0.15
N GLN A 237 11.30 0.60 1.33
CA GLN A 237 10.55 1.55 2.16
C GLN A 237 11.48 2.54 2.88
N LEU A 238 12.60 2.07 3.41
CA LEU A 238 13.61 2.93 4.08
C LEU A 238 14.31 3.87 3.10
N LYS A 239 14.55 3.42 1.86
CA LYS A 239 15.14 4.28 0.81
C LYS A 239 14.17 5.36 0.31
N ILE A 240 12.87 5.12 0.37
CA ILE A 240 11.86 6.08 -0.09
C ILE A 240 11.59 7.13 0.99
N ASP A 241 11.51 6.74 2.27
CA ASP A 241 11.30 7.67 3.40
C ASP A 241 12.48 8.64 3.55
N SER A 242 13.73 8.16 3.42
CA SER A 242 14.92 9.02 3.46
C SER A 242 15.05 9.96 2.24
N ARG A 243 14.30 9.72 1.16
CA ARG A 243 14.29 10.55 -0.05
C ARG A 243 13.22 11.63 -0.07
N ILE A 244 12.28 11.59 0.89
CA ILE A 244 11.14 12.51 0.96
C ILE A 244 11.38 13.61 2.00
N ASP A 245 12.19 13.34 3.03
CA ASP A 245 12.51 14.30 4.10
C ASP A 245 13.66 15.26 3.76
N LEU A 246 14.24 15.18 2.57
CA LEU A 246 15.20 16.12 1.99
C LEU A 246 14.57 16.91 0.84
#